data_33152aca02983801b6f76e6536f57159
#
_entry.id   33152aca02983801b6f76e6536f57159
#
_cell.length_a   1.000
_cell.length_b   1.000
_cell.length_c   1.000
_cell.angle_alpha   90.00
_cell.angle_beta   90.00
_cell.angle_gamma   90.00
#
_symmetry.space_group_name_H-M   'P 1'
#
loop_
_entity.id
_entity.type
_entity.pdbx_description
1 polymer ?
#
loop_
_entity_poly.entity_id
_entity_poly.type
_entity_poly.pdbx_seq_one_letter_code
_entity_poly.pdbx_strand_id
1 'polypeptide(L)'
;MGLKALFRRSKPTAAVFIDFEHWCYSLDKLYGLKPRVEEFYDEISEKYYVKRILFFGDFSEPKISACIDEIRQVTNNIIETQNPSPRVKKDYTDFIMLDYIYQDVDDYPKTDTYIIFSGDGHFSSVATYLKKKKKKRVIIYGVTDATSHKLRKIADEFYLLPSQDNERWIYYKMIIDNMDYIASQKKIVYATFKTTVQTVALKNKVPEDKITAALQDLLDMGVIKQEMTYTDFNKQIKVLKTNWQLAFERGLWDYKDARPMG
;
A
#
# COMPACT_ATOMS: atom_id res chain seq x y z
N MET A 1 -16.70 21.85 -43.96
CA MET A 1 -16.04 21.89 -42.66
C MET A 1 -16.80 20.96 -41.70
N GLY A 2 -16.34 19.75 -41.53
CA GLY A 2 -17.00 18.76 -40.68
C GLY A 2 -16.53 18.87 -39.22
N LEU A 3 -17.44 19.22 -38.33
CA LEU A 3 -17.23 19.10 -36.88
C LEU A 3 -17.11 17.61 -36.54
N LYS A 4 -15.89 17.10 -36.38
CA LYS A 4 -15.67 15.89 -35.61
C LYS A 4 -15.88 16.27 -34.13
N ALA A 5 -17.12 16.12 -33.61
CA ALA A 5 -17.39 16.15 -32.20
C ALA A 5 -16.52 15.06 -31.54
N LEU A 6 -15.51 15.47 -30.79
CA LEU A 6 -14.79 14.60 -29.91
C LEU A 6 -15.80 14.04 -28.87
N PHE A 7 -16.34 12.85 -29.12
CA PHE A 7 -17.01 12.08 -28.11
C PHE A 7 -15.95 11.70 -27.06
N ARG A 8 -15.80 12.51 -26.04
CA ARG A 8 -15.11 12.11 -24.81
C ARG A 8 -15.91 10.95 -24.26
N ARG A 9 -15.46 9.72 -24.48
CA ARG A 9 -16.08 8.53 -23.87
C ARG A 9 -16.16 8.81 -22.37
N SER A 10 -17.36 8.83 -21.82
CA SER A 10 -17.55 8.93 -20.37
C SER A 10 -16.82 7.76 -19.71
N LYS A 11 -16.13 8.02 -18.61
CA LYS A 11 -15.48 6.96 -17.84
C LYS A 11 -16.52 5.89 -17.48
N PRO A 12 -16.19 4.58 -17.56
CA PRO A 12 -17.10 3.54 -17.11
C PRO A 12 -17.37 3.69 -15.60
N THR A 13 -18.58 3.32 -15.20
CA THR A 13 -18.98 3.39 -13.79
C THR A 13 -18.38 2.25 -12.99
N ALA A 14 -17.97 2.52 -11.75
CA ALA A 14 -17.42 1.51 -10.86
C ALA A 14 -18.04 1.52 -9.46
N ALA A 15 -18.17 0.31 -8.88
CA ALA A 15 -18.35 0.09 -7.46
C ALA A 15 -17.10 -0.61 -6.91
N VAL A 16 -16.64 -0.16 -5.75
CA VAL A 16 -15.36 -0.57 -5.16
C VAL A 16 -15.61 -1.15 -3.77
N PHE A 17 -15.12 -2.35 -3.53
CA PHE A 17 -15.26 -3.09 -2.28
C PHE A 17 -13.88 -3.44 -1.76
N ILE A 18 -13.55 -3.01 -0.55
CA ILE A 18 -12.20 -3.08 0.01
C ILE A 18 -12.23 -3.87 1.31
N ASP A 19 -11.63 -5.05 1.31
CA ASP A 19 -11.23 -5.77 2.50
C ASP A 19 -10.03 -5.04 3.13
N PHE A 20 -10.36 -4.11 4.05
CA PHE A 20 -9.35 -3.22 4.60
C PHE A 20 -8.46 -3.90 5.61
N GLU A 21 -8.95 -4.95 6.28
CA GLU A 21 -8.13 -5.79 7.15
C GLU A 21 -7.03 -6.48 6.36
N HIS A 22 -7.41 -7.14 5.26
CA HIS A 22 -6.44 -7.80 4.40
C HIS A 22 -5.39 -6.80 3.88
N TRP A 23 -5.83 -5.64 3.41
CA TRP A 23 -4.92 -4.61 2.92
C TRP A 23 -3.94 -4.14 3.99
N CYS A 24 -4.43 -3.73 5.18
CA CYS A 24 -3.60 -3.25 6.29
C CYS A 24 -2.62 -4.32 6.79
N TYR A 25 -3.14 -5.52 7.11
CA TYR A 25 -2.31 -6.54 7.75
C TYR A 25 -1.30 -7.15 6.78
N SER A 26 -1.67 -7.35 5.51
CA SER A 26 -0.76 -7.91 4.52
C SER A 26 0.35 -6.94 4.14
N LEU A 27 0.03 -5.65 3.93
CA LEU A 27 1.05 -4.64 3.66
C LEU A 27 2.03 -4.47 4.82
N ASP A 28 1.52 -4.38 6.05
CA ASP A 28 2.39 -4.23 7.20
C ASP A 28 3.26 -5.46 7.43
N LYS A 29 2.66 -6.65 7.39
CA LYS A 29 3.37 -7.91 7.66
C LYS A 29 4.47 -8.21 6.63
N LEU A 30 4.20 -7.95 5.35
CA LEU A 30 5.12 -8.31 4.27
C LEU A 30 6.11 -7.18 3.94
N TYR A 31 5.69 -5.92 4.10
CA TYR A 31 6.43 -4.77 3.60
C TYR A 31 6.66 -3.67 4.63
N GLY A 32 6.06 -3.75 5.83
CA GLY A 32 6.13 -2.69 6.84
C GLY A 32 5.49 -1.37 6.38
N LEU A 33 4.55 -1.45 5.45
CA LEU A 33 3.87 -0.30 4.84
C LEU A 33 2.44 -0.17 5.38
N LYS A 34 1.89 1.05 5.26
CA LYS A 34 0.47 1.32 5.51
C LYS A 34 -0.28 1.49 4.18
N PRO A 35 -1.60 1.21 4.14
CA PRO A 35 -2.44 1.57 3.01
C PRO A 35 -2.34 3.08 2.71
N ARG A 36 -2.32 3.43 1.44
CA ARG A 36 -2.38 4.82 0.94
C ARG A 36 -3.72 5.00 0.24
N VAL A 37 -4.74 5.31 1.06
CA VAL A 37 -6.14 5.28 0.63
C VAL A 37 -6.44 6.34 -0.43
N GLU A 38 -5.95 7.57 -0.22
CA GLU A 38 -6.16 8.67 -1.16
C GLU A 38 -5.52 8.38 -2.52
N GLU A 39 -4.27 7.89 -2.54
CA GLU A 39 -3.58 7.56 -3.80
C GLU A 39 -4.28 6.43 -4.57
N PHE A 40 -4.75 5.42 -3.86
CA PHE A 40 -5.54 4.36 -4.46
C PHE A 40 -6.84 4.91 -5.07
N TYR A 41 -7.53 5.80 -4.35
CA TYR A 41 -8.75 6.44 -4.84
C TYR A 41 -8.48 7.30 -6.06
N ASP A 42 -7.42 8.08 -6.06
CA ASP A 42 -7.01 8.90 -7.20
C ASP A 42 -6.72 8.04 -8.43
N GLU A 43 -5.94 6.96 -8.27
CA GLU A 43 -5.62 6.03 -9.35
C GLU A 43 -6.88 5.44 -9.99
N ILE A 44 -7.83 4.95 -9.20
CA ILE A 44 -9.07 4.38 -9.75
C ILE A 44 -9.99 5.45 -10.33
N SER A 45 -10.02 6.65 -9.74
CA SER A 45 -10.84 7.78 -10.21
C SER A 45 -10.36 8.37 -11.53
N GLU A 46 -9.07 8.22 -11.85
CA GLU A 46 -8.56 8.57 -13.18
C GLU A 46 -9.17 7.69 -14.28
N LYS A 47 -9.43 6.42 -14.00
CA LYS A 47 -9.89 5.40 -14.96
C LYS A 47 -11.40 5.24 -14.96
N TYR A 48 -12.05 5.41 -13.82
CA TYR A 48 -13.46 5.09 -13.58
C TYR A 48 -14.23 6.25 -12.97
N TYR A 49 -15.54 6.29 -13.20
CA TYR A 49 -16.46 7.10 -12.42
C TYR A 49 -16.92 6.27 -11.22
N VAL A 50 -16.26 6.48 -10.08
CA VAL A 50 -16.52 5.73 -8.84
C VAL A 50 -17.87 6.15 -8.26
N LYS A 51 -18.87 5.27 -8.36
CA LYS A 51 -20.22 5.50 -7.82
C LYS A 51 -20.30 5.22 -6.33
N ARG A 52 -19.61 4.19 -5.89
CA ARG A 52 -19.58 3.71 -4.51
C ARG A 52 -18.21 3.15 -4.21
N ILE A 53 -17.71 3.45 -3.04
CA ILE A 53 -16.53 2.83 -2.46
C ILE A 53 -16.83 2.51 -1.00
N LEU A 54 -16.64 1.25 -0.61
CA LEU A 54 -16.95 0.72 0.70
C LEU A 54 -15.71 0.04 1.29
N PHE A 55 -15.43 0.35 2.55
CA PHE A 55 -14.35 -0.24 3.32
C PHE A 55 -14.91 -1.17 4.38
N PHE A 56 -14.45 -2.40 4.41
CA PHE A 56 -14.88 -3.45 5.33
C PHE A 56 -13.75 -3.79 6.29
N GLY A 57 -14.05 -3.89 7.59
CA GLY A 57 -13.06 -4.28 8.58
C GLY A 57 -13.56 -4.13 10.01
N ASP A 58 -12.85 -4.75 10.94
CA ASP A 58 -13.03 -4.53 12.39
C ASP A 58 -12.29 -3.26 12.80
N PHE A 59 -12.98 -2.12 12.73
CA PHE A 59 -12.43 -0.81 13.08
C PHE A 59 -12.31 -0.58 14.59
N SER A 60 -12.66 -1.57 15.42
CA SER A 60 -12.29 -1.55 16.84
C SER A 60 -10.82 -1.89 17.07
N GLU A 61 -10.16 -2.54 16.11
CA GLU A 61 -8.74 -2.85 16.15
C GLU A 61 -7.88 -1.57 15.96
N PRO A 62 -6.94 -1.27 16.88
CA PRO A 62 -6.21 0.01 16.89
C PRO A 62 -5.47 0.32 15.59
N LYS A 63 -4.98 -0.72 14.92
CA LYS A 63 -4.21 -0.58 13.67
C LYS A 63 -5.09 -0.15 12.51
N ILE A 64 -6.31 -0.66 12.44
CA ILE A 64 -7.30 -0.35 11.41
C ILE A 64 -7.97 0.98 11.70
N SER A 65 -8.34 1.24 12.96
CA SER A 65 -8.93 2.50 13.38
C SER A 65 -8.03 3.72 13.14
N ALA A 66 -6.72 3.55 13.19
CA ALA A 66 -5.76 4.61 12.90
C ALA A 66 -5.85 5.17 11.46
N CYS A 67 -6.49 4.44 10.54
CA CYS A 67 -6.66 4.84 9.14
C CYS A 67 -8.06 5.44 8.84
N ILE A 68 -8.95 5.51 9.84
CA ILE A 68 -10.35 5.98 9.63
C ILE A 68 -10.39 7.39 9.06
N ASP A 69 -9.55 8.30 9.53
CA ASP A 69 -9.57 9.69 9.09
C ASP A 69 -9.14 9.80 7.61
N GLU A 70 -8.19 9.00 7.17
CA GLU A 70 -7.78 8.92 5.76
C GLU A 70 -8.91 8.32 4.90
N ILE A 71 -9.58 7.26 5.37
CA ILE A 71 -10.74 6.69 4.67
C ILE A 71 -11.86 7.73 4.53
N ARG A 72 -12.13 8.52 5.57
CA ARG A 72 -13.18 9.54 5.57
C ARG A 72 -12.94 10.69 4.61
N GLN A 73 -11.72 10.93 4.19
CA GLN A 73 -11.43 11.89 3.12
C GLN A 73 -11.94 11.40 1.76
N VAL A 74 -12.06 10.08 1.60
CA VAL A 74 -12.53 9.45 0.36
C VAL A 74 -14.02 9.10 0.43
N THR A 75 -14.48 8.54 1.57
CA THR A 75 -15.86 8.08 1.73
C THR A 75 -16.27 7.96 3.19
N ASN A 76 -17.58 8.06 3.43
CA ASN A 76 -18.18 7.72 4.73
C ASN A 76 -18.72 6.27 4.77
N ASN A 77 -18.60 5.49 3.70
CA ASN A 77 -19.10 4.11 3.65
C ASN A 77 -18.09 3.15 4.31
N ILE A 78 -18.02 3.21 5.61
CA ILE A 78 -17.23 2.32 6.46
C ILE A 78 -18.17 1.27 7.03
N ILE A 79 -17.96 0.01 6.72
CA ILE A 79 -18.77 -1.12 7.14
C ILE A 79 -18.02 -1.85 8.25
N GLU A 80 -18.53 -1.65 9.48
CA GLU A 80 -18.01 -2.32 10.66
C GLU A 80 -18.32 -3.81 10.61
N THR A 81 -17.30 -4.65 10.73
CA THR A 81 -17.44 -6.10 10.67
C THR A 81 -17.00 -6.79 11.95
N GLN A 82 -17.08 -6.06 13.08
CA GLN A 82 -16.74 -6.61 14.39
C GLN A 82 -17.50 -7.90 14.66
N ASN A 83 -16.76 -8.97 14.94
CA ASN A 83 -17.35 -10.24 15.29
C ASN A 83 -17.80 -10.23 16.78
N PRO A 84 -19.07 -10.38 17.08
CA PRO A 84 -19.56 -10.42 18.47
C PRO A 84 -19.08 -11.64 19.25
N SER A 85 -18.49 -12.65 18.58
CA SER A 85 -18.00 -13.87 19.24
C SER A 85 -16.50 -14.02 19.03
N PRO A 86 -15.66 -13.80 20.07
CA PRO A 86 -14.18 -13.90 19.96
C PRO A 86 -13.67 -15.30 19.56
N ARG A 87 -14.54 -16.32 19.62
CA ARG A 87 -14.19 -17.72 19.31
C ARG A 87 -14.27 -18.07 17.83
N VAL A 88 -14.89 -17.22 16.99
CA VAL A 88 -15.13 -17.45 15.55
C VAL A 88 -14.55 -16.28 14.76
N LYS A 89 -13.23 -16.10 14.82
CA LYS A 89 -12.55 -14.96 14.19
C LYS A 89 -12.25 -15.12 12.69
N LYS A 90 -12.60 -16.21 12.05
CA LYS A 90 -12.27 -16.41 10.63
C LYS A 90 -13.46 -16.04 9.74
N ASP A 91 -13.16 -15.29 8.70
CA ASP A 91 -13.98 -15.05 7.51
C ASP A 91 -15.25 -14.21 7.71
N TYR A 92 -15.43 -13.51 8.87
CA TYR A 92 -16.66 -12.74 9.12
C TYR A 92 -16.76 -11.51 8.20
N THR A 93 -15.67 -10.79 8.04
CA THR A 93 -15.56 -9.65 7.12
C THR A 93 -15.83 -10.08 5.69
N ASP A 94 -15.28 -11.23 5.27
CA ASP A 94 -15.47 -11.77 3.93
C ASP A 94 -16.94 -12.06 3.63
N PHE A 95 -17.68 -12.69 4.56
CA PHE A 95 -19.10 -12.98 4.38
C PHE A 95 -19.94 -11.71 4.23
N ILE A 96 -19.68 -10.70 5.08
CA ILE A 96 -20.38 -9.42 4.99
C ILE A 96 -20.09 -8.76 3.65
N MET A 97 -18.82 -8.69 3.25
CA MET A 97 -18.43 -8.07 1.99
C MET A 97 -19.01 -8.81 0.78
N LEU A 98 -19.06 -10.14 0.81
CA LEU A 98 -19.73 -10.94 -0.23
C LEU A 98 -21.22 -10.61 -0.35
N ASP A 99 -21.92 -10.51 0.78
CA ASP A 99 -23.34 -10.16 0.81
C ASP A 99 -23.58 -8.78 0.21
N TYR A 100 -22.79 -7.78 0.60
CA TYR A 100 -22.85 -6.43 0.03
C TYR A 100 -22.61 -6.41 -1.49
N ILE A 101 -21.67 -7.20 -2.01
CA ILE A 101 -21.42 -7.28 -3.46
C ILE A 101 -22.60 -7.90 -4.19
N TYR A 102 -23.22 -8.95 -3.63
CA TYR A 102 -24.40 -9.57 -4.23
C TYR A 102 -25.61 -8.64 -4.25
N GLN A 103 -25.86 -7.90 -3.15
CA GLN A 103 -26.94 -6.92 -3.10
C GLN A 103 -26.67 -5.77 -4.07
N ASP A 104 -25.46 -5.21 -4.06
CA ASP A 104 -25.10 -4.07 -4.90
C ASP A 104 -25.33 -4.34 -6.40
N VAL A 105 -25.00 -5.52 -6.91
CA VAL A 105 -25.16 -5.80 -8.33
C VAL A 105 -26.62 -5.92 -8.74
N ASP A 106 -27.52 -6.25 -7.81
CA ASP A 106 -28.95 -6.32 -8.05
C ASP A 106 -29.62 -4.96 -7.90
N ASP A 107 -29.22 -4.18 -6.89
CA ASP A 107 -29.73 -2.83 -6.63
C ASP A 107 -29.26 -1.81 -7.67
N TYR A 108 -28.04 -1.99 -8.20
CA TYR A 108 -27.43 -1.06 -9.15
C TYR A 108 -27.01 -1.72 -10.47
N PRO A 109 -27.96 -2.22 -11.26
CA PRO A 109 -27.70 -2.99 -12.48
C PRO A 109 -26.94 -2.21 -13.56
N LYS A 110 -26.88 -0.87 -13.47
CA LYS A 110 -26.17 0.00 -14.41
C LYS A 110 -24.68 0.20 -14.07
N THR A 111 -24.18 -0.38 -12.98
CA THR A 111 -22.73 -0.35 -12.68
C THR A 111 -21.98 -1.24 -13.68
N ASP A 112 -20.96 -0.72 -14.35
CA ASP A 112 -20.22 -1.43 -15.40
C ASP A 112 -19.14 -2.33 -14.82
N THR A 113 -18.43 -1.85 -13.79
CA THR A 113 -17.21 -2.45 -13.27
C THR A 113 -17.29 -2.63 -11.77
N TYR A 114 -16.84 -3.79 -11.31
CA TYR A 114 -16.67 -4.12 -9.90
C TYR A 114 -15.18 -4.24 -9.59
N ILE A 115 -14.70 -3.40 -8.69
CA ILE A 115 -13.32 -3.41 -8.20
C ILE A 115 -13.33 -4.03 -6.81
N ILE A 116 -12.62 -5.13 -6.63
CA ILE A 116 -12.54 -5.85 -5.36
C ILE A 116 -11.09 -5.81 -4.90
N PHE A 117 -10.86 -5.25 -3.75
CA PHE A 117 -9.55 -5.27 -3.08
C PHE A 117 -9.58 -6.36 -2.01
N SER A 118 -9.00 -7.50 -2.28
CA SER A 118 -8.76 -8.59 -1.33
C SER A 118 -7.76 -9.60 -1.88
N GLY A 119 -7.13 -10.35 -0.99
CA GLY A 119 -6.26 -11.48 -1.34
C GLY A 119 -6.95 -12.83 -1.24
N ASP A 120 -8.15 -12.90 -0.65
CA ASP A 120 -8.79 -14.18 -0.34
C ASP A 120 -9.43 -14.84 -1.57
N GLY A 121 -9.10 -16.13 -1.75
CA GLY A 121 -9.67 -16.97 -2.81
C GLY A 121 -11.19 -17.16 -2.75
N HIS A 122 -11.85 -16.89 -1.61
CA HIS A 122 -13.29 -16.98 -1.45
C HIS A 122 -14.04 -16.01 -2.37
N PHE A 123 -13.48 -14.83 -2.62
CA PHE A 123 -14.05 -13.85 -3.55
C PHE A 123 -14.08 -14.32 -5.03
N SER A 124 -13.42 -15.43 -5.37
CA SER A 124 -13.49 -16.00 -6.73
C SER A 124 -14.90 -16.45 -7.11
N SER A 125 -15.75 -16.81 -6.15
CA SER A 125 -17.14 -17.18 -6.37
C SER A 125 -17.97 -16.01 -6.87
N VAL A 126 -17.95 -14.89 -6.14
CA VAL A 126 -18.68 -13.67 -6.51
C VAL A 126 -18.10 -13.02 -7.77
N ALA A 127 -16.77 -13.01 -7.96
CA ALA A 127 -16.14 -12.55 -9.20
C ALA A 127 -16.64 -13.36 -10.42
N THR A 128 -16.74 -14.68 -10.29
CA THR A 128 -17.31 -15.55 -11.32
C THR A 128 -18.78 -15.21 -11.60
N TYR A 129 -19.58 -14.99 -10.57
CA TYR A 129 -20.99 -14.61 -10.69
C TYR A 129 -21.15 -13.27 -11.42
N LEU A 130 -20.42 -12.23 -10.98
CA LEU A 130 -20.41 -10.91 -11.62
C LEU A 130 -20.09 -11.02 -13.13
N LYS A 131 -19.05 -11.74 -13.48
CA LYS A 131 -18.65 -11.92 -14.90
C LYS A 131 -19.62 -12.76 -15.70
N LYS A 132 -19.92 -13.96 -15.24
CA LYS A 132 -20.68 -14.94 -16.04
C LYS A 132 -22.17 -14.66 -16.04
N LYS A 133 -22.76 -14.30 -14.89
CA LYS A 133 -24.20 -14.10 -14.77
C LYS A 133 -24.63 -12.66 -15.02
N LYS A 134 -23.90 -11.70 -14.42
CA LYS A 134 -24.25 -10.28 -14.48
C LYS A 134 -23.56 -9.50 -15.61
N LYS A 135 -22.61 -10.15 -16.32
CA LYS A 135 -21.84 -9.55 -17.44
C LYS A 135 -21.10 -8.28 -17.05
N LYS A 136 -20.62 -8.23 -15.81
CA LYS A 136 -19.85 -7.11 -15.28
C LYS A 136 -18.36 -7.32 -15.51
N ARG A 137 -17.62 -6.23 -15.67
CA ARG A 137 -16.17 -6.24 -15.62
C ARG A 137 -15.71 -6.37 -14.16
N VAL A 138 -14.75 -7.23 -13.90
CA VAL A 138 -14.21 -7.47 -12.55
C VAL A 138 -12.74 -7.19 -12.54
N ILE A 139 -12.35 -6.27 -11.68
CA ILE A 139 -10.96 -5.88 -11.45
C ILE A 139 -10.60 -6.26 -10.01
N ILE A 140 -9.48 -6.92 -9.85
CA ILE A 140 -8.98 -7.32 -8.54
C ILE A 140 -7.73 -6.49 -8.22
N TYR A 141 -7.74 -5.87 -7.06
CA TYR A 141 -6.55 -5.36 -6.39
C TYR A 141 -6.19 -6.29 -5.24
N GLY A 142 -4.92 -6.44 -4.98
CA GLY A 142 -4.43 -7.25 -3.88
C GLY A 142 -3.03 -6.87 -3.45
N VAL A 143 -2.56 -7.48 -2.37
CA VAL A 143 -1.19 -7.29 -1.90
C VAL A 143 -0.29 -8.35 -2.54
N THR A 144 0.88 -7.93 -3.02
CA THR A 144 1.90 -8.83 -3.57
C THR A 144 2.23 -9.91 -2.55
N ASP A 145 2.36 -11.15 -3.01
CA ASP A 145 2.59 -12.37 -2.20
C ASP A 145 1.49 -12.74 -1.18
N ALA A 146 0.42 -11.95 -1.10
CA ALA A 146 -0.74 -12.24 -0.24
C ALA A 146 -2.05 -12.44 -1.03
N THR A 147 -1.98 -12.59 -2.35
CA THR A 147 -3.19 -12.68 -3.18
C THR A 147 -3.31 -14.03 -3.91
N SER A 148 -4.48 -14.63 -3.77
CA SER A 148 -4.81 -15.95 -4.32
C SER A 148 -4.70 -16.02 -5.84
N HIS A 149 -4.06 -17.09 -6.36
CA HIS A 149 -4.04 -17.39 -7.78
C HIS A 149 -5.43 -17.58 -8.41
N LYS A 150 -6.44 -17.99 -7.62
CA LYS A 150 -7.82 -18.14 -8.10
C LYS A 150 -8.42 -16.81 -8.51
N LEU A 151 -8.18 -15.75 -7.70
CA LEU A 151 -8.61 -14.40 -8.02
C LEU A 151 -7.94 -13.87 -9.28
N ARG A 152 -6.63 -14.08 -9.42
CA ARG A 152 -5.89 -13.70 -10.62
C ARG A 152 -6.49 -14.25 -11.89
N LYS A 153 -6.85 -15.54 -11.89
CA LYS A 153 -7.39 -16.22 -13.08
C LYS A 153 -8.78 -15.76 -13.49
N ILE A 154 -9.59 -15.29 -12.55
CA ILE A 154 -10.97 -14.89 -12.82
C ILE A 154 -11.10 -13.42 -13.20
N ALA A 155 -10.22 -12.55 -12.72
CA ALA A 155 -10.24 -11.13 -12.98
C ALA A 155 -10.13 -10.81 -14.47
N ASP A 156 -10.73 -9.69 -14.91
CA ASP A 156 -10.47 -9.11 -16.24
C ASP A 156 -9.16 -8.33 -16.22
N GLU A 157 -8.89 -7.67 -15.10
CA GLU A 157 -7.62 -7.01 -14.79
C GLU A 157 -7.25 -7.31 -13.35
N PHE A 158 -5.94 -7.29 -13.10
CA PHE A 158 -5.39 -7.62 -11.82
C PHE A 158 -4.21 -6.71 -11.50
N TYR A 159 -4.25 -6.07 -10.33
CA TYR A 159 -3.23 -5.16 -9.85
C TYR A 159 -2.73 -5.57 -8.47
N LEU A 160 -1.43 -5.48 -8.27
CA LEU A 160 -0.80 -5.78 -6.99
C LEU A 160 -0.18 -4.53 -6.38
N LEU A 161 -0.35 -4.38 -5.08
CA LEU A 161 0.32 -3.36 -4.28
C LEU A 161 1.32 -4.03 -3.31
N PRO A 162 2.47 -3.40 -3.08
CA PRO A 162 2.96 -2.26 -3.84
C PRO A 162 3.25 -2.63 -5.30
N SER A 163 3.03 -1.70 -6.23
CA SER A 163 3.39 -1.88 -7.65
C SER A 163 4.92 -1.93 -7.79
N GLN A 164 5.43 -2.33 -8.97
CA GLN A 164 6.88 -2.36 -9.21
C GLN A 164 7.54 -0.97 -9.05
N ASP A 165 6.83 0.11 -9.31
CA ASP A 165 7.30 1.46 -9.01
C ASP A 165 7.36 1.74 -7.50
N ASN A 166 6.48 1.11 -6.72
CA ASN A 166 6.53 1.11 -5.26
C ASN A 166 7.52 0.09 -4.66
N GLU A 167 8.08 -0.84 -5.45
CA GLU A 167 9.15 -1.74 -5.00
C GLU A 167 10.36 -0.93 -4.53
N ARG A 168 10.71 0.15 -5.24
CA ARG A 168 11.75 1.10 -4.82
C ARG A 168 11.45 1.76 -3.48
N TRP A 169 10.19 2.08 -3.23
CA TRP A 169 9.76 2.69 -1.98
C TRP A 169 10.02 1.80 -0.75
N ILE A 170 9.84 0.49 -0.91
CA ILE A 170 10.15 -0.50 0.12
C ILE A 170 11.64 -0.45 0.46
N TYR A 171 12.50 -0.38 -0.56
CA TYR A 171 13.94 -0.28 -0.35
C TYR A 171 14.35 1.06 0.29
N TYR A 172 13.67 2.17 -0.07
CA TYR A 172 13.87 3.46 0.61
C TYR A 172 13.57 3.35 2.09
N LYS A 173 12.42 2.76 2.45
CA LYS A 173 12.05 2.58 3.84
C LYS A 173 13.04 1.69 4.59
N MET A 174 13.46 0.58 4.03
CA MET A 174 14.49 -0.29 4.62
C MET A 174 15.80 0.47 4.91
N ILE A 175 16.20 1.36 4.00
CA ILE A 175 17.39 2.19 4.16
C ILE A 175 17.18 3.20 5.28
N ILE A 176 16.05 3.91 5.29
CA ILE A 176 15.72 4.94 6.30
C ILE A 176 15.59 4.31 7.70
N ASP A 177 14.94 3.14 7.84
CA ASP A 177 14.85 2.40 9.10
C ASP A 177 16.23 1.98 9.61
N ASN A 178 17.15 1.60 8.71
CA ASN A 178 18.54 1.31 9.09
C ASN A 178 19.29 2.57 9.53
N MET A 179 19.06 3.71 8.87
CA MET A 179 19.66 5.00 9.26
C MET A 179 19.13 5.47 10.62
N ASP A 180 17.84 5.30 10.88
CA ASP A 180 17.22 5.60 12.17
C ASP A 180 17.79 4.71 13.29
N TYR A 181 17.92 3.42 13.03
CA TYR A 181 18.59 2.50 13.95
C TYR A 181 20.02 2.97 14.29
N ILE A 182 20.81 3.34 13.27
CA ILE A 182 22.18 3.84 13.47
C ILE A 182 22.18 5.13 14.30
N ALA A 183 21.31 6.08 13.98
CA ALA A 183 21.18 7.35 14.72
C ALA A 183 20.76 7.13 16.19
N SER A 184 20.09 6.04 16.47
CA SER A 184 19.66 5.65 17.82
C SER A 184 20.76 5.04 18.71
N GLN A 185 21.90 4.66 18.12
CA GLN A 185 22.95 3.98 18.86
C GLN A 185 23.73 4.97 19.74
N LYS A 186 24.10 4.52 20.97
CA LYS A 186 24.97 5.30 21.88
C LYS A 186 26.43 5.37 21.42
N LYS A 187 26.85 4.41 20.57
CA LYS A 187 28.20 4.38 20.00
C LYS A 187 28.18 5.01 18.61
N ILE A 188 29.28 5.70 18.28
CA ILE A 188 29.46 6.25 16.93
C ILE A 188 29.53 5.12 15.93
N VAL A 189 28.56 5.05 15.02
CA VAL A 189 28.53 4.12 13.90
C VAL A 189 28.61 4.93 12.61
N TYR A 190 29.65 4.67 11.83
CA TYR A 190 29.87 5.36 10.56
C TYR A 190 29.09 4.66 9.44
N ALA A 191 27.92 5.18 9.08
CA ALA A 191 27.17 4.70 7.93
C ALA A 191 27.84 5.19 6.63
N THR A 192 28.52 4.28 5.93
CA THR A 192 29.05 4.56 4.58
C THR A 192 28.12 3.97 3.52
N PHE A 193 28.24 4.42 2.26
CA PHE A 193 27.42 3.88 1.17
C PHE A 193 27.51 2.33 1.12
N LYS A 194 28.73 1.80 1.06
CA LYS A 194 28.96 0.35 0.96
C LYS A 194 28.42 -0.42 2.17
N THR A 195 28.72 0.03 3.38
CA THR A 195 28.27 -0.67 4.61
C THR A 195 26.75 -0.63 4.75
N THR A 196 26.12 0.47 4.36
CA THR A 196 24.65 0.60 4.40
C THR A 196 24.00 -0.37 3.41
N VAL A 197 24.47 -0.41 2.15
CA VAL A 197 23.98 -1.36 1.15
C VAL A 197 24.08 -2.80 1.66
N GLN A 198 25.27 -3.22 2.10
CA GLN A 198 25.50 -4.58 2.57
C GLN A 198 24.65 -4.95 3.80
N THR A 199 24.56 -4.04 4.79
CA THR A 199 23.80 -4.30 6.01
C THR A 199 22.29 -4.40 5.71
N VAL A 200 21.75 -3.48 4.92
CA VAL A 200 20.32 -3.48 4.57
C VAL A 200 19.95 -4.68 3.72
N ALA A 201 20.77 -5.01 2.73
CA ALA A 201 20.57 -6.18 1.86
C ALA A 201 20.56 -7.49 2.66
N LEU A 202 21.56 -7.68 3.53
CA LEU A 202 21.69 -8.88 4.36
C LEU A 202 20.54 -9.01 5.36
N LYS A 203 20.21 -7.91 6.09
CA LYS A 203 19.16 -7.90 7.12
C LYS A 203 17.78 -8.23 6.52
N ASN A 204 17.49 -7.72 5.34
CA ASN A 204 16.17 -7.87 4.70
C ASN A 204 16.12 -8.99 3.65
N LYS A 205 17.24 -9.70 3.42
CA LYS A 205 17.37 -10.78 2.42
C LYS A 205 16.99 -10.35 0.99
N VAL A 206 17.40 -9.16 0.61
CA VAL A 206 17.16 -8.55 -0.71
C VAL A 206 18.48 -8.38 -1.47
N PRO A 207 18.49 -8.36 -2.82
CA PRO A 207 19.68 -8.17 -3.62
C PRO A 207 20.36 -6.81 -3.37
N GLU A 208 21.70 -6.78 -3.33
CA GLU A 208 22.48 -5.54 -3.10
C GLU A 208 22.28 -4.49 -4.19
N ASP A 209 22.06 -4.90 -5.44
CA ASP A 209 21.83 -4.01 -6.57
C ASP A 209 20.53 -3.20 -6.40
N LYS A 210 19.49 -3.79 -5.83
CA LYS A 210 18.24 -3.11 -5.52
C LYS A 210 18.43 -2.04 -4.45
N ILE A 211 19.13 -2.37 -3.38
CA ILE A 211 19.46 -1.39 -2.30
C ILE A 211 20.42 -0.32 -2.81
N THR A 212 21.37 -0.68 -3.68
CA THR A 212 22.29 0.28 -4.30
C THR A 212 21.53 1.33 -5.11
N ALA A 213 20.62 0.89 -5.98
CA ALA A 213 19.80 1.80 -6.79
C ALA A 213 18.91 2.69 -5.90
N ALA A 214 18.26 2.12 -4.91
CA ALA A 214 17.40 2.86 -3.97
C ALA A 214 18.19 3.89 -3.14
N LEU A 215 19.40 3.55 -2.69
CA LEU A 215 20.24 4.49 -1.94
C LEU A 215 20.73 5.64 -2.84
N GLN A 216 21.01 5.36 -4.10
CA GLN A 216 21.36 6.40 -5.07
C GLN A 216 20.17 7.35 -5.29
N ASP A 217 18.94 6.83 -5.47
CA ASP A 217 17.74 7.64 -5.60
C ASP A 217 17.53 8.55 -4.36
N LEU A 218 17.75 8.04 -3.14
CA LEU A 218 17.63 8.84 -1.90
C LEU A 218 18.68 9.94 -1.82
N LEU A 219 19.87 9.73 -2.38
CA LEU A 219 20.90 10.77 -2.51
C LEU A 219 20.47 11.83 -3.53
N ASP A 220 19.97 11.43 -4.69
CA ASP A 220 19.53 12.32 -5.76
C ASP A 220 18.31 13.15 -5.33
N MET A 221 17.43 12.58 -4.52
CA MET A 221 16.29 13.27 -3.91
C MET A 221 16.69 14.19 -2.73
N GLY A 222 17.93 14.12 -2.25
CA GLY A 222 18.41 14.90 -1.10
C GLY A 222 17.91 14.42 0.26
N VAL A 223 17.19 13.27 0.31
CA VAL A 223 16.74 12.64 1.57
C VAL A 223 17.93 12.12 2.37
N ILE A 224 18.93 11.62 1.69
CA ILE A 224 20.24 11.27 2.26
C ILE A 224 21.31 12.15 1.60
N LYS A 225 22.32 12.54 2.36
CA LYS A 225 23.49 13.29 1.87
C LYS A 225 24.76 12.57 2.26
N GLN A 226 25.82 12.77 1.47
CA GLN A 226 27.17 12.31 1.81
C GLN A 226 27.98 13.46 2.38
N GLU A 227 28.56 13.26 3.56
CA GLU A 227 29.43 14.23 4.23
C GLU A 227 30.77 13.60 4.54
N MET A 228 31.84 14.43 4.48
CA MET A 228 33.17 14.00 4.90
C MET A 228 33.28 14.12 6.41
N THR A 229 33.83 13.07 7.04
CA THR A 229 34.15 13.07 8.48
C THR A 229 35.47 12.39 8.75
N TYR A 230 35.99 12.53 9.95
CA TYR A 230 37.21 11.82 10.39
C TYR A 230 36.81 10.75 11.41
N THR A 231 37.39 9.58 11.25
CA THR A 231 37.29 8.50 12.26
C THR A 231 38.20 8.79 13.45
N ASP A 232 38.02 8.04 14.54
CA ASP A 232 38.86 8.13 15.75
C ASP A 232 40.36 7.89 15.45
N PHE A 233 40.67 7.24 14.31
CA PHE A 233 42.04 7.03 13.83
C PHE A 233 42.49 8.12 12.84
N ASN A 234 41.85 9.28 12.81
CA ASN A 234 42.12 10.41 11.91
C ASN A 234 42.10 10.06 10.42
N LYS A 235 41.32 9.01 10.05
CA LYS A 235 41.10 8.64 8.65
C LYS A 235 39.87 9.37 8.14
N GLN A 236 40.00 10.04 6.99
CA GLN A 236 38.89 10.70 6.31
C GLN A 236 38.01 9.68 5.60
N ILE A 237 36.69 9.76 5.87
CA ILE A 237 35.69 8.88 5.25
C ILE A 237 34.45 9.69 4.84
N LYS A 238 33.70 9.17 3.83
CA LYS A 238 32.38 9.68 3.46
C LYS A 238 31.31 8.92 4.23
N VAL A 239 30.49 9.63 4.99
CA VAL A 239 29.36 9.07 5.74
C VAL A 239 28.03 9.58 5.20
N LEU A 240 26.99 8.78 5.39
CA LEU A 240 25.62 9.12 5.04
C LEU A 240 24.96 9.88 6.20
N LYS A 241 24.21 10.91 5.89
CA LYS A 241 23.39 11.68 6.81
C LYS A 241 21.98 11.79 6.26
N THR A 242 20.98 11.50 7.08
CA THR A 242 19.58 11.58 6.70
C THR A 242 19.04 12.98 7.01
N ASN A 243 18.35 13.55 6.04
CA ASN A 243 17.50 14.72 6.24
C ASN A 243 16.13 14.23 6.77
N TRP A 244 15.98 14.16 8.09
CA TRP A 244 14.80 13.61 8.76
C TRP A 244 13.53 14.40 8.44
N GLN A 245 13.63 15.72 8.30
CA GLN A 245 12.49 16.55 7.91
C GLN A 245 11.97 16.14 6.53
N LEU A 246 12.87 16.01 5.54
CA LEU A 246 12.49 15.60 4.19
C LEU A 246 12.04 14.14 4.12
N ALA A 247 12.62 13.26 4.94
CA ALA A 247 12.18 11.86 5.07
C ALA A 247 10.75 11.78 5.60
N PHE A 248 10.40 12.62 6.58
CA PHE A 248 9.03 12.74 7.11
C PHE A 248 8.04 13.29 6.07
N GLU A 249 8.37 14.41 5.42
CA GLU A 249 7.54 15.03 4.39
C GLU A 249 7.23 14.08 3.22
N ARG A 250 8.15 13.15 2.95
CA ARG A 250 7.97 12.11 1.92
C ARG A 250 7.34 10.82 2.45
N GLY A 251 6.93 10.76 3.73
CA GLY A 251 6.31 9.58 4.34
C GLY A 251 7.28 8.40 4.55
N LEU A 252 8.58 8.61 4.42
CA LEU A 252 9.60 7.57 4.59
C LEU A 252 9.97 7.33 6.08
N TRP A 253 9.60 8.24 6.97
CA TRP A 253 9.89 8.19 8.39
C TRP A 253 8.76 8.85 9.19
N ASP A 254 8.39 8.29 10.36
CA ASP A 254 7.31 8.78 11.22
C ASP A 254 7.84 9.47 12.48
N TYR A 255 7.30 10.65 12.81
CA TYR A 255 7.65 11.42 14.02
C TYR A 255 7.36 10.70 15.35
N LYS A 256 6.51 9.65 15.34
CA LYS A 256 6.17 8.87 16.55
C LYS A 256 7.37 8.12 17.14
N ASP A 257 8.39 7.92 16.30
CA ASP A 257 9.67 7.32 16.70
C ASP A 257 10.73 8.38 17.00
N ALA A 258 10.39 9.68 16.91
CA ALA A 258 11.32 10.76 17.15
C ALA A 258 11.72 10.82 18.62
N ARG A 259 12.95 10.45 18.87
CA ARG A 259 13.62 10.81 20.13
C ARG A 259 13.87 12.31 20.14
N PRO A 260 13.82 12.98 21.30
CA PRO A 260 14.15 14.39 21.36
C PRO A 260 15.53 14.60 20.75
N MET A 261 15.58 15.47 19.74
CA MET A 261 16.83 15.93 19.17
C MET A 261 17.56 16.68 20.29
N GLY A 262 18.63 16.06 20.84
CA GLY A 262 19.53 16.68 21.77
C GLY A 262 20.54 17.56 21.06
#